data_2aa758f2cc5faf8975bda06cfb8510c3
#
_entry.id   2aa758f2cc5faf8975bda06cfb8510c3
#
_cell.length_a   1.000
_cell.length_b   1.000
_cell.length_c   1.000
_cell.angle_alpha   90.00
_cell.angle_beta   90.00
_cell.angle_gamma   90.00
#
_symmetry.space_group_name_H-M   'P 1'
#
loop_
_entity.id
_entity.type
_entity.pdbx_description
1 polymer ?
#
loop_
_entity_poly.entity_id
_entity_poly.type
_entity_poly.pdbx_seq_one_letter_code
_entity_poly.pdbx_strand_id
1 'polypeptide(L)'
;MAFDLLKRHLNLHMVWSPRPALVVAQVYATLAVAQIVQALRMEVAIRAGADPFEVSIPLLMEMIPMLARQGDPDPLASLVERGRALGVIRPSRRVTIEVPEVPGGAYTPLDPEATTTRESRYQRAIASARAI
;
A
#
# COMPACT_ATOMS: atom_id res chain seq x y z
N MET A 1 -2.93 1.60 1.17
CA MET A 1 -1.72 0.75 1.20
C MET A 1 -1.52 -0.01 2.50
N ALA A 2 -1.55 0.63 3.70
CA ALA A 2 -1.41 -0.11 4.97
C ALA A 2 -2.44 -1.22 5.14
N PHE A 3 -3.70 -0.95 4.80
CA PHE A 3 -4.78 -1.94 4.86
C PHE A 3 -4.56 -3.12 3.91
N ASP A 4 -3.99 -2.88 2.74
CA ASP A 4 -3.68 -3.91 1.75
C ASP A 4 -2.56 -4.85 2.24
N LEU A 5 -1.54 -4.28 2.89
CA LEU A 5 -0.49 -5.04 3.58
C LEU A 5 -1.09 -5.96 4.66
N LEU A 6 -1.94 -5.40 5.53
CA LEU A 6 -2.57 -6.14 6.61
C LEU A 6 -3.44 -7.30 6.09
N LYS A 7 -4.26 -7.03 5.08
CA LYS A 7 -5.20 -8.00 4.55
C LYS A 7 -4.57 -9.07 3.68
N ARG A 8 -3.71 -8.68 2.72
CA ARG A 8 -3.17 -9.60 1.71
C ARG A 8 -1.89 -10.29 2.11
N HIS A 9 -1.00 -9.57 2.81
CA HIS A 9 0.33 -10.11 3.12
C HIS A 9 0.44 -10.64 4.54
N LEU A 10 -0.27 -10.05 5.49
CA LEU A 10 -0.25 -10.47 6.89
C LEU A 10 -1.48 -11.27 7.32
N ASN A 11 -2.40 -11.58 6.38
CA ASN A 11 -3.58 -12.42 6.61
C ASN A 11 -4.43 -12.00 7.81
N LEU A 12 -4.57 -10.69 8.08
CA LEU A 12 -5.34 -10.19 9.22
C LEU A 12 -6.81 -10.66 9.22
N HIS A 13 -7.34 -11.03 8.04
CA HIS A 13 -8.70 -11.55 7.91
C HIS A 13 -8.85 -12.99 8.41
N MET A 14 -7.74 -13.69 8.65
CA MET A 14 -7.73 -15.06 9.19
C MET A 14 -7.67 -14.99 10.73
N VAL A 15 -8.78 -15.13 11.37
CA VAL A 15 -8.85 -15.20 12.84
C VAL A 15 -8.62 -16.67 13.27
N TRP A 16 -7.54 -16.91 13.99
CA TRP A 16 -7.09 -18.27 14.32
C TRP A 16 -7.75 -18.84 15.58
N SER A 17 -8.45 -18.01 16.34
CA SER A 17 -9.07 -18.45 17.60
C SER A 17 -10.38 -17.72 17.87
N PRO A 18 -11.38 -18.41 18.42
CA PRO A 18 -12.62 -17.78 18.87
C PRO A 18 -12.45 -16.99 20.19
N ARG A 19 -11.29 -17.07 20.84
CA ARG A 19 -11.02 -16.38 22.12
C ARG A 19 -10.72 -14.92 21.89
N PRO A 20 -11.51 -13.95 22.43
CA PRO A 20 -11.33 -12.52 22.17
C PRO A 20 -9.92 -12.00 22.49
N ALA A 21 -9.32 -12.47 23.58
CA ALA A 21 -7.96 -12.08 23.97
C ALA A 21 -6.89 -12.45 22.91
N LEU A 22 -7.03 -13.64 22.28
CA LEU A 22 -6.11 -14.07 21.24
C LEU A 22 -6.34 -13.29 19.93
N VAL A 23 -7.59 -12.93 19.63
CA VAL A 23 -7.90 -12.07 18.47
C VAL A 23 -7.24 -10.70 18.65
N VAL A 24 -7.37 -10.09 19.81
CA VAL A 24 -6.74 -8.81 20.14
C VAL A 24 -5.21 -8.90 20.03
N ALA A 25 -4.60 -9.95 20.61
CA ALA A 25 -3.16 -10.19 20.50
C ALA A 25 -2.70 -10.36 19.05
N GLN A 26 -3.47 -11.09 18.24
CA GLN A 26 -3.20 -11.26 16.80
C GLN A 26 -3.24 -9.92 16.06
N VAL A 27 -4.24 -9.08 16.35
CA VAL A 27 -4.35 -7.74 15.72
C VAL A 27 -3.13 -6.89 16.06
N TYR A 28 -2.77 -6.80 17.33
CA TYR A 28 -1.59 -6.01 17.75
C TYR A 28 -0.28 -6.54 17.15
N ALA A 29 -0.09 -7.86 17.16
CA ALA A 29 1.09 -8.48 16.53
C ALA A 29 1.16 -8.16 15.04
N THR A 30 0.05 -8.25 14.33
CA THR A 30 -0.02 -7.93 12.90
C THR A 30 0.28 -6.45 12.64
N LEU A 31 -0.24 -5.55 13.46
CA LEU A 31 0.05 -4.12 13.36
C LEU A 31 1.55 -3.82 13.62
N ALA A 32 2.14 -4.46 14.63
CA ALA A 32 3.56 -4.32 14.92
C ALA A 32 4.43 -4.79 13.75
N VAL A 33 4.12 -5.95 13.16
CA VAL A 33 4.82 -6.44 11.97
C VAL A 33 4.66 -5.49 10.80
N ALA A 34 3.46 -4.95 10.59
CA ALA A 34 3.20 -3.97 9.52
C ALA A 34 4.08 -2.72 9.68
N GLN A 35 4.24 -2.21 10.90
CA GLN A 35 5.11 -1.06 11.19
C GLN A 35 6.58 -1.38 10.91
N ILE A 36 7.06 -2.56 11.32
CA ILE A 36 8.43 -3.00 11.04
C ILE A 36 8.67 -3.07 9.52
N VAL A 37 7.76 -3.69 8.77
CA VAL A 37 7.88 -3.81 7.31
C VAL A 37 7.89 -2.44 6.64
N GLN A 38 7.06 -1.49 7.09
CA GLN A 38 7.08 -0.13 6.55
C GLN A 38 8.38 0.60 6.90
N ALA A 39 8.90 0.43 8.11
CA ALA A 39 10.20 1.02 8.51
C ALA A 39 11.35 0.47 7.64
N LEU A 40 11.40 -0.86 7.42
CA LEU A 40 12.38 -1.48 6.54
C LEU A 40 12.27 -0.98 5.10
N ARG A 41 11.05 -0.82 4.60
CA ARG A 41 10.78 -0.25 3.28
C ARG A 41 11.34 1.16 3.14
N MET A 42 11.06 2.02 4.14
CA MET A 42 11.58 3.38 4.17
C MET A 42 13.10 3.41 4.23
N GLU A 43 13.70 2.55 5.05
CA GLU A 43 15.15 2.46 5.18
C GLU A 43 15.83 2.06 3.87
N VAL A 44 15.30 1.03 3.19
CA VAL A 44 15.81 0.62 1.86
C VAL A 44 15.65 1.76 0.85
N ALA A 45 14.50 2.44 0.84
CA ALA A 45 14.25 3.54 -0.08
C ALA A 45 15.23 4.71 0.14
N ILE A 46 15.42 5.14 1.39
CA ILE A 46 16.34 6.23 1.76
C ILE A 46 17.77 5.88 1.35
N ARG A 47 18.25 4.68 1.72
CA ARG A 47 19.62 4.25 1.40
C ARG A 47 19.86 4.09 -0.11
N ALA A 48 18.85 3.64 -0.84
CA ALA A 48 18.93 3.45 -2.30
C ALA A 48 18.68 4.72 -3.11
N GLY A 49 18.29 5.84 -2.47
CA GLY A 49 17.87 7.07 -3.15
C GLY A 49 16.65 6.84 -4.06
N ALA A 50 15.72 6.01 -3.64
CA ALA A 50 14.51 5.64 -4.37
C ALA A 50 13.25 6.15 -3.66
N ASP A 51 12.14 6.27 -4.42
CA ASP A 51 10.85 6.54 -3.80
C ASP A 51 10.39 5.31 -2.99
N PRO A 52 9.89 5.47 -1.76
CA PRO A 52 9.32 4.37 -0.98
C PRO A 52 8.29 3.54 -1.74
N PHE A 53 7.57 4.15 -2.69
CA PHE A 53 6.60 3.44 -3.51
C PHE A 53 7.22 2.57 -4.62
N GLU A 54 8.48 2.77 -4.93
CA GLU A 54 9.24 1.92 -5.84
C GLU A 54 9.71 0.63 -5.18
N VAL A 55 9.75 0.58 -3.85
CA VAL A 55 10.15 -0.61 -3.10
C VAL A 55 8.97 -1.56 -2.94
N SER A 56 9.12 -2.76 -3.49
CA SER A 56 8.10 -3.82 -3.45
C SER A 56 8.06 -4.51 -2.09
N ILE A 57 6.99 -4.30 -1.32
CA ILE A 57 6.81 -4.95 0.00
C ILE A 57 6.84 -6.48 -0.09
N PRO A 58 6.12 -7.14 -1.03
CA PRO A 58 6.16 -8.60 -1.10
C PRO A 58 7.57 -9.15 -1.29
N LEU A 59 8.32 -8.57 -2.21
CA LEU A 59 9.71 -9.00 -2.46
C LEU A 59 10.63 -8.66 -1.29
N LEU A 60 10.43 -7.53 -0.61
CA LEU A 60 11.18 -7.19 0.60
C LEU A 60 10.99 -8.26 1.68
N MET A 61 9.74 -8.66 1.94
CA MET A 61 9.40 -9.69 2.93
C MET A 61 9.92 -11.07 2.58
N GLU A 62 10.08 -11.38 1.30
CA GLU A 62 10.62 -12.65 0.82
C GLU A 62 12.15 -12.67 0.85
N MET A 63 12.77 -11.59 0.36
CA MET A 63 14.22 -11.53 0.15
C MET A 63 15.02 -11.37 1.44
N ILE A 64 14.55 -10.59 2.41
CA ILE A 64 15.27 -10.40 3.68
C ILE A 64 15.50 -11.75 4.41
N PRO A 65 14.46 -12.57 4.65
CA PRO A 65 14.68 -13.87 5.29
C PRO A 65 15.49 -14.83 4.42
N MET A 66 15.40 -14.74 3.11
CA MET A 66 16.17 -15.56 2.19
C MET A 66 17.66 -15.24 2.31
N LEU A 67 18.05 -13.98 2.23
CA LEU A 67 19.44 -13.53 2.36
C LEU A 67 20.01 -13.87 3.75
N ALA A 68 19.23 -13.66 4.80
CA ALA A 68 19.64 -14.01 6.16
C ALA A 68 19.90 -15.53 6.30
N ARG A 69 19.08 -16.41 5.70
CA ARG A 69 19.31 -17.86 5.68
C ARG A 69 20.54 -18.25 4.87
N GLN A 70 20.92 -17.46 3.88
CA GLN A 70 22.14 -17.66 3.09
C GLN A 70 23.41 -17.20 3.82
N GLY A 71 23.28 -16.67 5.03
CA GLY A 71 24.39 -16.19 5.83
C GLY A 71 24.84 -14.77 5.49
N ASP A 72 24.02 -14.00 4.81
CA ASP A 72 24.31 -12.59 4.53
C ASP A 72 24.34 -11.81 5.86
N PRO A 73 25.47 -11.16 6.22
CA PRO A 73 25.60 -10.44 7.48
C PRO A 73 24.74 -9.16 7.53
N ASP A 74 24.43 -8.55 6.38
CA ASP A 74 23.56 -7.38 6.27
C ASP A 74 22.63 -7.49 5.06
N PRO A 75 21.51 -8.20 5.20
CA PRO A 75 20.52 -8.35 4.12
C PRO A 75 19.97 -7.04 3.59
N LEU A 76 19.91 -6.00 4.44
CA LEU A 76 19.42 -4.68 4.01
C LEU A 76 20.43 -3.99 3.09
N ALA A 77 21.71 -4.00 3.43
CA ALA A 77 22.75 -3.45 2.56
C ALA A 77 22.76 -4.15 1.20
N SER A 78 22.66 -5.48 1.20
CA SER A 78 22.57 -6.27 -0.03
C SER A 78 21.34 -5.92 -0.89
N LEU A 79 20.21 -5.62 -0.26
CA LEU A 79 19.01 -5.17 -0.97
C LEU A 79 19.13 -3.73 -1.50
N VAL A 80 19.84 -2.86 -0.81
CA VAL A 80 20.14 -1.51 -1.30
C VAL A 80 21.01 -1.57 -2.54
N GLU A 81 22.05 -2.39 -2.51
CA GLU A 81 23.01 -2.52 -3.61
C GLU A 81 22.41 -3.22 -4.84
N ARG A 82 21.75 -4.36 -4.62
CA ARG A 82 21.26 -5.24 -5.69
C ARG A 82 19.75 -5.17 -5.92
N GLY A 83 19.02 -4.34 -5.17
CA GLY A 83 17.56 -4.32 -5.15
C GLY A 83 16.91 -4.02 -6.50
N ARG A 84 17.58 -3.24 -7.36
CA ARG A 84 17.10 -3.01 -8.74
C ARG A 84 17.26 -4.26 -9.61
N ALA A 85 18.36 -4.95 -9.51
CA ALA A 85 18.60 -6.20 -10.24
C ALA A 85 17.67 -7.33 -9.77
N LEU A 86 17.38 -7.40 -8.47
CA LEU A 86 16.46 -8.36 -7.86
C LEU A 86 14.98 -7.98 -8.07
N GLY A 87 14.69 -6.81 -8.64
CA GLY A 87 13.33 -6.32 -8.84
C GLY A 87 12.63 -5.88 -7.56
N VAL A 88 13.34 -5.76 -6.44
CA VAL A 88 12.81 -5.21 -5.17
C VAL A 88 12.55 -3.72 -5.30
N ILE A 89 13.45 -3.01 -6.00
CA ILE A 89 13.30 -1.59 -6.33
C ILE A 89 12.93 -1.49 -7.81
N ARG A 90 11.74 -0.97 -8.09
CA ARG A 90 11.21 -0.83 -9.45
C ARG A 90 10.85 0.62 -9.72
N PRO A 91 11.19 1.16 -10.91
CA PRO A 91 10.80 2.52 -11.24
C PRO A 91 9.29 2.68 -11.17
N SER A 92 8.86 3.75 -10.54
CA SER A 92 7.44 4.08 -10.43
C SER A 92 6.87 4.36 -11.83
N ARG A 93 5.78 3.68 -12.16
CA ARG A 93 4.98 4.01 -13.36
C ARG A 93 3.98 5.13 -13.10
N ARG A 94 4.07 5.78 -11.95
CA ARG A 94 3.20 6.91 -11.61
C ARG A 94 3.58 8.09 -12.48
N VAL A 95 2.64 8.55 -13.26
CA VAL A 95 2.77 9.81 -13.98
C VAL A 95 2.70 10.92 -12.92
N THR A 96 3.75 11.74 -12.84
CA THR A 96 3.70 12.97 -12.06
C THR A 96 2.76 13.91 -12.82
N ILE A 97 1.54 14.08 -12.32
CA ILE A 97 0.62 15.06 -12.85
C ILE A 97 1.03 16.38 -12.22
N GLU A 98 1.51 17.32 -13.02
CA GLU A 98 1.65 18.71 -12.60
C GLU A 98 0.23 19.22 -12.32
N VAL A 99 -0.07 19.41 -11.05
CA VAL A 99 -1.33 20.05 -10.64
C VAL A 99 -1.18 21.52 -11.01
N PRO A 100 -2.00 22.06 -11.95
CA PRO A 100 -1.94 23.46 -12.27
C PRO A 100 -2.17 24.27 -10.99
N GLU A 101 -1.38 25.34 -10.79
CA GLU A 101 -1.62 26.27 -9.68
C GLU A 101 -3.04 26.80 -9.79
N VAL A 102 -3.85 26.46 -8.79
CA VAL A 102 -5.19 27.03 -8.69
C VAL A 102 -5.01 28.49 -8.28
N PRO A 103 -5.47 29.46 -9.10
CA PRO A 103 -5.35 30.87 -8.75
C PRO A 103 -5.93 31.10 -7.35
N GLY A 104 -5.10 31.61 -6.44
CA GLY A 104 -5.54 31.88 -5.07
C GLY A 104 -6.73 32.83 -5.09
N GLY A 105 -7.87 32.41 -4.59
CA GLY A 105 -9.04 33.25 -4.38
C GLY A 105 -10.37 32.77 -4.94
N ALA A 106 -10.41 31.73 -5.75
CA ALA A 106 -11.65 31.25 -6.36
C ALA A 106 -12.12 29.87 -5.84
N TYR A 107 -12.00 29.63 -4.52
CA TYR A 107 -12.74 28.51 -3.94
C TYR A 107 -14.19 28.97 -3.70
N THR A 108 -15.03 28.71 -4.67
CA THR A 108 -16.49 28.76 -4.43
C THR A 108 -16.84 27.42 -3.76
N PRO A 109 -17.31 27.41 -2.52
CA PRO A 109 -17.76 26.17 -1.90
C PRO A 109 -18.81 25.55 -2.81
N LEU A 110 -18.63 24.27 -3.15
CA LEU A 110 -19.66 23.51 -3.85
C LEU A 110 -20.93 23.56 -2.99
N ASP A 111 -22.02 24.05 -3.59
CA ASP A 111 -23.32 24.01 -2.96
C ASP A 111 -23.62 22.56 -2.54
N PRO A 112 -23.85 22.30 -1.24
CA PRO A 112 -24.14 20.95 -0.76
C PRO A 112 -25.40 20.36 -1.43
N GLU A 113 -26.31 21.19 -1.96
CA GLU A 113 -27.47 20.74 -2.73
C GLU A 113 -27.13 20.39 -4.19
N ALA A 114 -26.01 20.87 -4.72
CA ALA A 114 -25.52 20.55 -6.05
C ALA A 114 -24.74 19.22 -6.10
N THR A 115 -24.79 18.40 -5.05
CA THR A 115 -24.18 17.09 -5.03
C THR A 115 -24.88 16.22 -6.07
N THR A 116 -24.37 16.21 -7.27
CA THR A 116 -24.79 15.29 -8.33
C THR A 116 -24.60 13.88 -7.79
N THR A 117 -25.67 13.26 -7.35
CA THR A 117 -25.69 11.86 -6.95
C THR A 117 -25.23 11.07 -8.17
N ARG A 118 -23.99 10.62 -8.16
CA ARG A 118 -23.44 9.81 -9.25
C ARG A 118 -24.26 8.53 -9.33
N GLU A 119 -25.20 8.50 -10.28
CA GLU A 119 -26.00 7.29 -10.52
C GLU A 119 -25.07 6.10 -10.69
N SER A 120 -25.28 5.08 -9.87
CA SER A 120 -24.50 3.86 -9.98
C SER A 120 -24.74 3.23 -11.38
N ARG A 121 -23.74 2.54 -11.92
CA ARG A 121 -23.91 1.80 -13.20
C ARG A 121 -25.13 0.88 -13.19
N TYR A 122 -25.50 0.39 -12.01
CA TYR A 122 -26.67 -0.46 -11.80
C TYR A 122 -27.98 0.28 -12.00
N GLN A 123 -28.10 1.52 -11.52
CA GLN A 123 -29.30 2.34 -11.69
C GLN A 123 -29.53 2.73 -13.15
N ARG A 124 -28.44 3.03 -13.89
CA ARG A 124 -28.53 3.30 -15.34
C ARG A 124 -28.98 2.10 -16.14
N ALA A 125 -28.50 0.89 -15.80
CA ALA A 125 -28.90 -0.35 -16.46
C ALA A 125 -30.39 -0.66 -16.23
N ILE A 126 -30.91 -0.40 -15.03
CA ILE A 126 -32.35 -0.60 -14.71
C ILE A 126 -33.21 0.44 -15.43
N ALA A 127 -32.78 1.69 -15.51
CA ALA A 127 -33.51 2.74 -16.23
C ALA A 127 -33.60 2.45 -17.74
N SER A 128 -32.50 1.96 -18.36
CA SER A 128 -32.48 1.58 -19.77
C SER A 128 -33.33 0.34 -20.07
N ALA A 129 -33.40 -0.62 -19.15
CA ALA A 129 -34.23 -1.83 -19.31
C ALA A 129 -35.75 -1.58 -19.14
N ARG A 130 -36.14 -0.46 -18.50
CA ARG A 130 -37.55 -0.05 -18.36
C ARG A 130 -38.06 0.81 -19.51
N ALA A 131 -37.19 1.26 -20.39
CA ALA A 131 -37.52 2.14 -21.53
C ALA A 131 -37.78 1.36 -22.84
N ILE A 132 -37.75 0.04 -22.78
CA ILE A 132 -38.11 -0.89 -23.85
C ILE A 132 -39.47 -1.53 -23.53
#